data_aa607219804d6158c65b9e8fe52b57d9
#
_entry.id   aa607219804d6158c65b9e8fe52b57d9
#
_cell.length_a   1.000
_cell.length_b   1.000
_cell.length_c   1.000
_cell.angle_alpha   90.00
_cell.angle_beta   90.00
_cell.angle_gamma   90.00
#
_symmetry.space_group_name_H-M   'P 1'
#
loop_
_entity.id
_entity.type
_entity.pdbx_description
1 polymer ?
#
loop_
_entity_poly.entity_id
_entity_poly.type
_entity_poly.pdbx_seq_one_letter_code
_entity_poly.pdbx_strand_id
1 'polypeptide(L)'
;MPAADTNDPEPQNAARVLMVRPASFGWNPQTAASNAFQSASGESARTLQQSAVLSEFDALADALQRAGVEVLIAADSPEPPKPDAIFPNNWVSFHHDGTVALYPLLAPNRRCERREEIIEQVVREGSFRVSRLVDLSHREAEQKYLEGTGSLVLDRAHRVAYACPSPRTDLDVLGEFAQQLDYELMTFEALDGAQRAVYHTNVVMAIGAGFAVVCGDSIVNAEHRAAVFAKLRATGHNIVDISLRQMGDFAGNVLELAPEKGNLIALSTTALQSLTPTQRRLLESHADLVAVSIPNIEHFGGGGVRCMLAEIHLPKRARVPGSRAALGALKSPVS
;
A
#
# COMPACT_ATOMS: atom_id res chain seq x y z
N MET A 1 31.73 -2.21 -15.05
CA MET A 1 31.22 -2.61 -13.74
C MET A 1 30.09 -3.58 -13.97
N PRO A 2 30.08 -4.76 -13.35
CA PRO A 2 29.04 -5.74 -13.60
C PRO A 2 27.69 -5.13 -13.18
N ALA A 3 26.66 -5.42 -13.98
CA ALA A 3 25.28 -5.24 -13.58
C ALA A 3 25.08 -5.99 -12.24
N ALA A 4 24.32 -5.40 -11.32
CA ALA A 4 23.93 -6.10 -10.11
C ALA A 4 23.34 -7.45 -10.51
N ASP A 5 23.83 -8.51 -9.88
CA ASP A 5 23.36 -9.88 -10.12
C ASP A 5 21.84 -9.87 -9.88
N THR A 6 21.08 -10.14 -10.93
CA THR A 6 19.61 -10.15 -10.89
C THR A 6 19.05 -11.39 -10.19
N ASN A 7 19.90 -12.12 -9.47
CA ASN A 7 19.56 -13.38 -8.81
C ASN A 7 19.32 -13.29 -7.29
N ASP A 8 19.53 -12.12 -6.66
CA ASP A 8 19.16 -11.97 -5.26
C ASP A 8 17.64 -11.80 -5.15
N PRO A 9 16.96 -12.55 -4.27
CA PRO A 9 15.52 -12.41 -4.06
C PRO A 9 15.20 -10.97 -3.63
N GLU A 10 14.10 -10.42 -4.15
CA GLU A 10 13.62 -9.10 -3.75
C GLU A 10 13.36 -9.10 -2.24
N PRO A 11 13.89 -8.12 -1.47
CA PRO A 11 13.60 -8.06 -0.04
C PRO A 11 12.09 -7.82 0.18
N GLN A 12 11.49 -8.56 1.13
CA GLN A 12 10.07 -8.39 1.44
C GLN A 12 9.75 -6.98 1.92
N ASN A 13 10.59 -6.43 2.78
CA ASN A 13 10.32 -5.20 3.51
C ASN A 13 11.16 -4.04 2.98
N ALA A 14 10.53 -2.87 2.84
CA ALA A 14 11.23 -1.62 2.52
C ALA A 14 11.76 -0.94 3.80
N ALA A 15 12.87 -0.21 3.67
CA ALA A 15 13.35 0.70 4.71
C ALA A 15 12.80 2.13 4.53
N ARG A 16 12.01 2.36 3.47
CA ARG A 16 11.60 3.68 3.00
C ARG A 16 10.17 3.67 2.53
N VAL A 17 9.47 4.78 2.75
CA VAL A 17 8.09 4.96 2.30
C VAL A 17 7.87 6.36 1.72
N LEU A 18 6.97 6.45 0.73
CA LEU A 18 6.35 7.70 0.31
C LEU A 18 5.05 7.88 1.08
N MET A 19 4.85 9.06 1.63
CA MET A 19 3.59 9.54 2.17
C MET A 19 3.18 10.83 1.43
N VAL A 20 1.88 11.02 1.21
CA VAL A 20 1.35 12.25 0.61
C VAL A 20 0.54 13.01 1.66
N ARG A 21 1.02 14.19 2.04
CA ARG A 21 0.35 15.05 3.01
C ARG A 21 -0.84 15.75 2.35
N PRO A 22 -2.09 15.45 2.75
CA PRO A 22 -3.27 15.86 1.99
C PRO A 22 -3.54 17.35 2.13
N ALA A 23 -3.85 18.02 1.01
CA ALA A 23 -4.35 19.39 0.98
C ALA A 23 -5.85 19.48 1.26
N SER A 24 -6.62 18.45 0.85
CA SER A 24 -8.08 18.42 0.95
C SER A 24 -8.53 16.99 1.27
N PHE A 25 -8.49 16.61 2.54
CA PHE A 25 -8.97 15.28 2.96
C PHE A 25 -10.45 15.32 3.35
N GLY A 26 -11.15 14.22 3.08
CA GLY A 26 -12.55 14.09 3.51
C GLY A 26 -13.25 12.89 2.87
N TRP A 27 -14.51 12.75 3.22
CA TRP A 27 -15.37 11.75 2.59
C TRP A 27 -15.46 11.99 1.07
N ASN A 28 -15.16 10.94 0.31
CA ASN A 28 -15.20 10.98 -1.14
C ASN A 28 -16.45 10.27 -1.69
N PRO A 29 -17.42 11.01 -2.24
CA PRO A 29 -18.66 10.41 -2.75
C PRO A 29 -18.44 9.42 -3.89
N GLN A 30 -17.34 9.56 -4.67
CA GLN A 30 -17.06 8.66 -5.78
C GLN A 30 -16.47 7.32 -5.31
N THR A 31 -15.84 7.28 -4.15
CA THR A 31 -15.28 6.05 -3.58
C THR A 31 -16.20 5.38 -2.56
N ALA A 32 -17.12 6.13 -1.94
CA ALA A 32 -18.00 5.64 -0.89
C ALA A 32 -18.90 4.47 -1.32
N ALA A 33 -19.34 4.44 -2.57
CA ALA A 33 -20.16 3.34 -3.09
C ALA A 33 -19.45 1.98 -3.08
N SER A 34 -18.12 1.97 -3.20
CA SER A 34 -17.28 0.76 -3.21
C SER A 34 -16.46 0.55 -1.94
N ASN A 35 -16.36 1.56 -1.05
CA ASN A 35 -15.62 1.49 0.21
C ASN A 35 -16.57 1.50 1.41
N ALA A 36 -16.88 0.32 1.92
CA ALA A 36 -17.79 0.12 3.05
C ALA A 36 -17.26 0.65 4.39
N PHE A 37 -15.96 0.99 4.48
CA PHE A 37 -15.31 1.49 5.69
C PHE A 37 -15.35 3.02 5.79
N GLN A 38 -15.74 3.73 4.71
CA GLN A 38 -15.93 5.18 4.73
C GLN A 38 -17.25 5.60 5.35
N SER A 39 -17.21 6.68 6.15
CA SER A 39 -18.39 7.32 6.74
C SER A 39 -18.52 8.77 6.30
N ALA A 40 -19.74 9.21 6.01
CA ALA A 40 -20.01 10.59 5.62
C ALA A 40 -19.87 11.56 6.79
N SER A 41 -19.32 12.74 6.55
CA SER A 41 -19.33 13.88 7.49
C SER A 41 -20.20 15.02 7.01
N GLY A 42 -20.83 15.73 7.96
CA GLY A 42 -21.54 16.98 7.67
C GLY A 42 -20.57 18.11 7.28
N GLU A 43 -21.06 19.06 6.49
CA GLU A 43 -20.26 20.15 5.90
C GLU A 43 -19.61 21.08 6.93
N SER A 44 -20.26 21.29 8.09
CA SER A 44 -19.76 22.17 9.17
C SER A 44 -18.53 21.64 9.93
N ALA A 45 -18.16 20.37 9.75
CA ALA A 45 -17.06 19.74 10.46
C ALA A 45 -15.74 19.73 9.65
N ARG A 46 -15.74 20.13 8.37
CA ARG A 46 -14.61 19.93 7.44
C ARG A 46 -13.29 20.59 7.90
N THR A 47 -13.31 21.80 8.41
CA THR A 47 -12.05 22.50 8.81
C THR A 47 -11.42 21.87 10.05
N LEU A 48 -12.22 21.51 11.06
CA LEU A 48 -11.74 20.80 12.25
C LEU A 48 -11.23 19.41 11.90
N GLN A 49 -11.95 18.73 11.01
CA GLN A 49 -11.58 17.42 10.48
C GLN A 49 -10.23 17.47 9.75
N GLN A 50 -10.02 18.46 8.85
CA GLN A 50 -8.76 18.60 8.12
C GLN A 50 -7.59 18.80 9.08
N SER A 51 -7.73 19.64 10.11
CA SER A 51 -6.68 19.87 11.11
C SER A 51 -6.37 18.58 11.91
N ALA A 52 -7.39 17.82 12.31
CA ALA A 52 -7.20 16.55 13.02
C ALA A 52 -6.47 15.52 12.13
N VAL A 53 -6.88 15.38 10.86
CA VAL A 53 -6.24 14.48 9.91
C VAL A 53 -4.78 14.84 9.65
N LEU A 54 -4.47 16.13 9.53
CA LEU A 54 -3.08 16.58 9.37
C LEU A 54 -2.24 16.23 10.60
N SER A 55 -2.80 16.39 11.82
CA SER A 55 -2.12 15.99 13.05
C SER A 55 -1.90 14.48 13.13
N GLU A 56 -2.87 13.66 12.70
CA GLU A 56 -2.74 12.20 12.63
C GLU A 56 -1.69 11.77 11.60
N PHE A 57 -1.69 12.42 10.43
CA PHE A 57 -0.69 12.19 9.38
C PHE A 57 0.73 12.51 9.89
N ASP A 58 0.91 13.71 10.48
CA ASP A 58 2.20 14.16 10.98
C ASP A 58 2.68 13.25 12.12
N ALA A 59 1.78 12.81 13.01
CA ALA A 59 2.10 11.87 14.09
C ALA A 59 2.60 10.51 13.56
N LEU A 60 1.99 9.98 12.49
CA LEU A 60 2.44 8.75 11.85
C LEU A 60 3.82 8.93 11.21
N ALA A 61 4.01 10.00 10.44
CA ALA A 61 5.31 10.30 9.81
C ALA A 61 6.42 10.40 10.86
N ASP A 62 6.18 11.16 11.95
CA ASP A 62 7.12 11.33 13.06
C ASP A 62 7.42 10.00 13.77
N ALA A 63 6.42 9.15 14.00
CA ALA A 63 6.61 7.84 14.65
C ALA A 63 7.51 6.93 13.81
N LEU A 64 7.27 6.87 12.50
CA LEU A 64 8.08 6.09 11.57
C LEU A 64 9.52 6.61 11.47
N GLN A 65 9.71 7.94 11.39
CA GLN A 65 11.03 8.56 11.35
C GLN A 65 11.83 8.29 12.64
N ARG A 66 11.19 8.41 13.82
CA ARG A 66 11.83 8.06 15.11
C ARG A 66 12.25 6.60 15.17
N ALA A 67 11.46 5.71 14.57
CA ALA A 67 11.79 4.30 14.46
C ALA A 67 12.88 4.01 13.41
N GLY A 68 13.32 5.00 12.63
CA GLY A 68 14.42 4.90 11.67
C GLY A 68 14.00 4.70 10.22
N VAL A 69 12.70 4.72 9.92
CA VAL A 69 12.20 4.66 8.54
C VAL A 69 12.53 5.96 7.80
N GLU A 70 13.06 5.88 6.59
CA GLU A 70 13.23 7.03 5.70
C GLU A 70 11.85 7.38 5.10
N VAL A 71 11.20 8.43 5.63
CA VAL A 71 9.87 8.87 5.17
C VAL A 71 10.04 10.05 4.21
N LEU A 72 9.69 9.83 2.95
CA LEU A 72 9.61 10.87 1.92
C LEU A 72 8.19 11.43 1.90
N ILE A 73 8.03 12.71 2.20
CA ILE A 73 6.72 13.36 2.27
C ILE A 73 6.56 14.27 1.07
N ALA A 74 5.58 13.96 0.22
CA ALA A 74 5.14 14.86 -0.85
C ALA A 74 3.93 15.67 -0.38
N ALA A 75 3.89 16.95 -0.72
CA ALA A 75 2.71 17.77 -0.49
C ALA A 75 1.67 17.57 -1.59
N ASP A 76 0.42 17.39 -1.19
CA ASP A 76 -0.68 17.46 -2.15
C ASP A 76 -0.96 18.92 -2.58
N SER A 77 -1.56 19.09 -3.76
CA SER A 77 -2.03 20.41 -4.22
C SER A 77 -3.52 20.58 -3.91
N PRO A 78 -3.96 21.80 -3.53
CA PRO A 78 -5.38 22.02 -3.18
C PRO A 78 -6.32 21.90 -4.39
N GLU A 79 -5.81 22.14 -5.61
CA GLU A 79 -6.59 22.08 -6.85
C GLU A 79 -6.00 21.07 -7.85
N PRO A 80 -6.83 20.25 -8.48
CA PRO A 80 -8.21 19.94 -8.09
C PRO A 80 -8.26 19.24 -6.72
N PRO A 81 -9.39 19.32 -5.97
CA PRO A 81 -9.52 18.61 -4.68
C PRO A 81 -9.36 17.10 -4.82
N LYS A 82 -8.50 16.50 -3.99
CA LYS A 82 -8.18 15.07 -3.99
C LYS A 82 -8.39 14.47 -2.59
N PRO A 83 -9.65 14.11 -2.23
CA PRO A 83 -9.97 13.66 -0.88
C PRO A 83 -9.19 12.44 -0.40
N ASP A 84 -8.77 11.56 -1.32
CA ASP A 84 -8.05 10.32 -1.02
C ASP A 84 -6.54 10.39 -1.31
N ALA A 85 -5.97 11.59 -1.57
CA ALA A 85 -4.55 11.77 -1.90
C ALA A 85 -3.60 11.20 -0.83
N ILE A 86 -4.09 11.05 0.42
CA ILE A 86 -3.36 10.46 1.54
C ILE A 86 -2.99 8.98 1.33
N PHE A 87 -3.55 8.31 0.30
CA PHE A 87 -3.37 6.89 0.00
C PHE A 87 -2.55 6.65 -1.29
N PRO A 88 -1.24 7.02 -1.32
CA PRO A 88 -0.42 6.93 -2.53
C PRO A 88 -0.21 5.49 -3.02
N ASN A 89 -0.31 4.51 -2.14
CA ASN A 89 -0.15 3.09 -2.47
C ASN A 89 -1.19 2.57 -3.48
N ASN A 90 -2.28 3.33 -3.72
CA ASN A 90 -3.30 2.93 -4.68
C ASN A 90 -2.93 3.28 -6.13
N TRP A 91 -2.06 4.26 -6.36
CA TRP A 91 -1.74 4.71 -7.71
C TRP A 91 -0.30 4.48 -8.15
N VAL A 92 0.62 4.18 -7.20
CA VAL A 92 2.04 3.93 -7.51
C VAL A 92 2.61 2.81 -6.65
N SER A 93 3.51 2.01 -7.22
CA SER A 93 4.42 1.14 -6.48
C SER A 93 5.83 1.20 -7.06
N PHE A 94 6.81 0.94 -6.19
CA PHE A 94 8.23 1.00 -6.52
C PHE A 94 8.87 -0.36 -6.25
N HIS A 95 9.64 -0.87 -7.21
CA HIS A 95 10.17 -2.23 -7.19
C HIS A 95 11.69 -2.27 -7.17
N HIS A 96 12.26 -3.35 -6.67
CA HIS A 96 13.70 -3.53 -6.44
C HIS A 96 14.52 -3.52 -7.75
N ASP A 97 13.95 -3.94 -8.86
CA ASP A 97 14.60 -3.90 -10.19
C ASP A 97 14.69 -2.49 -10.78
N GLY A 98 14.12 -1.49 -10.10
CA GLY A 98 14.01 -0.10 -10.56
C GLY A 98 12.75 0.17 -11.37
N THR A 99 11.79 -0.74 -11.37
CA THR A 99 10.49 -0.51 -11.98
C THR A 99 9.64 0.40 -11.10
N VAL A 100 8.97 1.37 -11.72
CA VAL A 100 7.85 2.13 -11.15
C VAL A 100 6.59 1.68 -11.87
N ALA A 101 5.56 1.27 -11.14
CA ALA A 101 4.27 0.91 -11.71
C ALA A 101 3.20 1.95 -11.36
N LEU A 102 2.40 2.35 -12.37
CA LEU A 102 1.24 3.23 -12.23
C LEU A 102 -0.03 2.44 -12.47
N TYR A 103 -1.05 2.73 -11.66
CA TYR A 103 -2.25 1.91 -11.59
C TYR A 103 -3.52 2.67 -12.00
N PRO A 104 -4.48 1.99 -12.68
CA PRO A 104 -5.79 2.53 -13.00
C PRO A 104 -6.67 2.64 -11.75
N LEU A 105 -7.28 3.81 -11.55
CA LEU A 105 -8.13 4.13 -10.41
C LEU A 105 -9.61 4.17 -10.84
N LEU A 106 -10.47 3.53 -10.04
CA LEU A 106 -11.92 3.48 -10.29
C LEU A 106 -12.55 4.89 -10.28
N ALA A 107 -12.30 5.64 -9.21
CA ALA A 107 -12.90 6.96 -9.02
C ALA A 107 -12.20 8.01 -9.90
N PRO A 108 -12.91 8.68 -10.84
CA PRO A 108 -12.31 9.67 -11.74
C PRO A 108 -11.59 10.81 -11.01
N ASN A 109 -12.11 11.27 -9.87
CA ASN A 109 -11.49 12.33 -9.09
C ASN A 109 -10.17 11.90 -8.40
N ARG A 110 -9.87 10.60 -8.34
CA ARG A 110 -8.59 10.09 -7.84
C ARG A 110 -7.50 10.01 -8.91
N ARG A 111 -7.86 10.02 -10.19
CA ARG A 111 -6.90 9.88 -11.29
C ARG A 111 -5.88 11.02 -11.34
N CYS A 112 -6.24 12.21 -10.85
CA CYS A 112 -5.32 13.34 -10.68
C CYS A 112 -4.37 13.22 -9.46
N GLU A 113 -4.47 12.14 -8.67
CA GLU A 113 -3.49 11.80 -7.64
C GLU A 113 -2.19 11.25 -8.24
N ARG A 114 -2.24 10.65 -9.45
CA ARG A 114 -1.06 10.20 -10.20
C ARG A 114 -0.29 11.40 -10.73
N ARG A 115 0.68 11.87 -9.96
CA ARG A 115 1.46 13.07 -10.22
C ARG A 115 2.91 12.71 -10.48
N GLU A 116 3.39 13.00 -11.71
CA GLU A 116 4.76 12.70 -12.12
C GLU A 116 5.78 13.44 -11.25
N GLU A 117 5.48 14.68 -10.84
CA GLU A 117 6.35 15.46 -9.98
C GLU A 117 6.57 14.84 -8.59
N ILE A 118 5.63 14.04 -8.07
CA ILE A 118 5.82 13.28 -6.83
C ILE A 118 6.85 12.16 -7.06
N ILE A 119 6.76 11.45 -8.19
CA ILE A 119 7.72 10.40 -8.54
C ILE A 119 9.10 11.01 -8.75
N GLU A 120 9.20 12.14 -9.45
CA GLU A 120 10.45 12.88 -9.64
C GLU A 120 11.05 13.33 -8.30
N GLN A 121 10.22 13.82 -7.37
CA GLN A 121 10.65 14.19 -6.02
C GLN A 121 11.24 12.98 -5.29
N VAL A 122 10.54 11.82 -5.27
CA VAL A 122 11.02 10.57 -4.66
C VAL A 122 12.38 10.17 -5.24
N VAL A 123 12.48 10.14 -6.57
CA VAL A 123 13.71 9.74 -7.27
C VAL A 123 14.88 10.68 -6.97
N ARG A 124 14.62 11.99 -6.94
CA ARG A 124 15.64 13.00 -6.66
C ARG A 124 16.11 12.97 -5.22
N GLU A 125 15.19 13.01 -4.25
CA GLU A 125 15.50 13.08 -2.82
C GLU A 125 16.16 11.80 -2.32
N GLY A 126 15.64 10.63 -2.72
CA GLY A 126 16.20 9.35 -2.36
C GLY A 126 17.44 8.95 -3.18
N SER A 127 17.80 9.74 -4.22
CA SER A 127 18.86 9.37 -5.18
C SER A 127 18.64 7.99 -5.79
N PHE A 128 17.39 7.67 -6.14
CA PHE A 128 17.02 6.37 -6.68
C PHE A 128 17.26 6.27 -8.19
N ARG A 129 17.41 5.02 -8.65
CA ARG A 129 17.48 4.68 -10.06
C ARG A 129 16.12 4.09 -10.48
N VAL A 130 15.48 4.72 -11.46
CA VAL A 130 14.36 4.15 -12.20
C VAL A 130 14.91 3.54 -13.49
N SER A 131 14.56 2.28 -13.73
CA SER A 131 14.99 1.51 -14.91
C SER A 131 13.86 1.36 -15.93
N ARG A 132 12.61 1.31 -15.44
CA ARG A 132 11.42 1.06 -16.25
C ARG A 132 10.18 1.71 -15.62
N LEU A 133 9.27 2.19 -16.45
CA LEU A 133 7.92 2.59 -16.08
C LEU A 133 6.94 1.57 -16.68
N VAL A 134 6.08 1.01 -15.84
CA VAL A 134 4.94 0.18 -16.24
C VAL A 134 3.69 0.99 -15.96
N ASP A 135 3.02 1.47 -17.00
CA ASP A 135 1.81 2.28 -16.87
C ASP A 135 0.58 1.45 -17.26
N LEU A 136 -0.19 1.02 -16.26
CA LEU A 136 -1.44 0.29 -16.42
C LEU A 136 -2.65 1.22 -16.48
N SER A 137 -2.46 2.54 -16.30
CA SER A 137 -3.57 3.50 -16.21
C SER A 137 -4.40 3.62 -17.50
N HIS A 138 -3.85 3.20 -18.64
CA HIS A 138 -4.58 3.13 -19.92
C HIS A 138 -5.83 2.24 -19.83
N ARG A 139 -5.87 1.26 -18.91
CA ARG A 139 -7.03 0.39 -18.69
C ARG A 139 -8.28 1.10 -18.15
N GLU A 140 -8.13 2.34 -17.66
CA GLU A 140 -9.27 3.19 -17.30
C GLU A 140 -10.22 3.46 -18.47
N ALA A 141 -9.70 3.50 -19.70
CA ALA A 141 -10.50 3.63 -20.91
C ALA A 141 -11.40 2.42 -21.17
N GLU A 142 -11.03 1.24 -20.66
CA GLU A 142 -11.79 -0.01 -20.72
C GLU A 142 -12.66 -0.22 -19.46
N GLN A 143 -12.70 0.74 -18.54
CA GLN A 143 -13.36 0.64 -17.22
C GLN A 143 -12.84 -0.53 -16.38
N LYS A 144 -11.55 -0.84 -16.50
CA LYS A 144 -10.85 -1.87 -15.73
C LYS A 144 -9.85 -1.24 -14.78
N TYR A 145 -9.84 -1.68 -13.54
CA TYR A 145 -9.13 -1.01 -12.46
C TYR A 145 -8.27 -1.99 -11.66
N LEU A 146 -7.16 -1.48 -11.13
CA LEU A 146 -6.29 -2.19 -10.19
C LEU A 146 -5.63 -1.13 -9.30
N GLU A 147 -6.10 -0.97 -8.08
CA GLU A 147 -5.64 0.12 -7.21
C GLU A 147 -4.38 -0.28 -6.41
N GLY A 148 -3.27 -0.45 -7.11
CA GLY A 148 -1.93 -0.65 -6.57
C GLY A 148 -1.84 -1.67 -5.45
N THR A 149 -1.04 -1.38 -4.42
CA THR A 149 -0.92 -2.24 -3.24
C THR A 149 -2.09 -2.10 -2.24
N GLY A 150 -3.18 -1.45 -2.64
CA GLY A 150 -4.50 -1.64 -2.05
C GLY A 150 -5.11 -2.94 -2.54
N SER A 151 -5.21 -3.10 -3.84
CA SER A 151 -5.71 -4.31 -4.52
C SER A 151 -4.76 -5.50 -4.43
N LEU A 152 -3.45 -5.25 -4.30
CA LEU A 152 -2.39 -6.24 -4.29
C LEU A 152 -1.72 -6.34 -2.91
N VAL A 153 -1.57 -7.55 -2.39
CA VAL A 153 -0.64 -7.83 -1.29
C VAL A 153 0.47 -8.71 -1.84
N LEU A 154 1.70 -8.19 -1.81
CA LEU A 154 2.84 -8.79 -2.47
C LEU A 154 3.72 -9.56 -1.49
N ASP A 155 3.87 -10.86 -1.70
CA ASP A 155 4.99 -11.63 -1.20
C ASP A 155 6.15 -11.44 -2.19
N ARG A 156 6.96 -10.41 -1.95
CA ARG A 156 8.01 -9.97 -2.88
C ARG A 156 9.13 -11.00 -2.96
N ALA A 157 9.51 -11.57 -1.82
CA ALA A 157 10.58 -12.56 -1.73
C ALA A 157 10.26 -13.83 -2.52
N HIS A 158 8.98 -14.23 -2.58
CA HIS A 158 8.52 -15.42 -3.28
C HIS A 158 7.78 -15.12 -4.58
N ARG A 159 7.70 -13.84 -4.97
CA ARG A 159 7.07 -13.39 -6.22
C ARG A 159 5.61 -13.84 -6.35
N VAL A 160 4.83 -13.77 -5.24
CA VAL A 160 3.40 -14.08 -5.22
C VAL A 160 2.59 -12.82 -4.98
N ALA A 161 1.60 -12.55 -5.81
CA ALA A 161 0.65 -11.46 -5.65
C ALA A 161 -0.71 -12.02 -5.23
N TYR A 162 -1.13 -11.69 -4.01
CA TYR A 162 -2.46 -12.04 -3.49
C TYR A 162 -3.44 -10.93 -3.82
N ALA A 163 -4.61 -11.28 -4.37
CA ALA A 163 -5.62 -10.31 -4.73
C ALA A 163 -7.05 -10.88 -4.62
N CYS A 164 -7.97 -10.07 -4.05
CA CYS A 164 -9.39 -10.36 -4.09
C CYS A 164 -10.08 -9.48 -5.15
N PRO A 165 -10.79 -10.10 -6.15
CA PRO A 165 -11.55 -9.37 -7.15
C PRO A 165 -12.60 -8.47 -6.50
N SER A 166 -12.71 -7.25 -7.01
CA SER A 166 -13.65 -6.24 -6.53
C SER A 166 -13.88 -5.19 -7.64
N PRO A 167 -14.77 -4.23 -7.48
CA PRO A 167 -14.86 -3.10 -8.42
C PRO A 167 -13.55 -2.34 -8.63
N ARG A 168 -12.56 -2.50 -7.72
CA ARG A 168 -11.23 -1.84 -7.78
C ARG A 168 -10.09 -2.80 -8.12
N THR A 169 -10.41 -4.08 -8.41
CA THR A 169 -9.43 -5.14 -8.69
C THR A 169 -9.96 -6.01 -9.82
N ASP A 170 -9.64 -5.62 -11.06
CA ASP A 170 -10.00 -6.34 -12.28
C ASP A 170 -8.97 -7.43 -12.58
N LEU A 171 -9.45 -8.63 -12.97
CA LEU A 171 -8.59 -9.78 -13.22
C LEU A 171 -7.72 -9.65 -14.48
N ASP A 172 -8.18 -8.94 -15.51
CA ASP A 172 -7.37 -8.76 -16.73
C ASP A 172 -6.19 -7.81 -16.45
N VAL A 173 -6.44 -6.72 -15.69
CA VAL A 173 -5.36 -5.80 -15.28
C VAL A 173 -4.40 -6.48 -14.31
N LEU A 174 -4.92 -7.32 -13.41
CA LEU A 174 -4.12 -8.14 -12.53
C LEU A 174 -3.22 -9.11 -13.31
N GLY A 175 -3.75 -9.75 -14.36
CA GLY A 175 -2.99 -10.62 -15.25
C GLY A 175 -1.87 -9.87 -15.98
N GLU A 176 -2.16 -8.66 -16.46
CA GLU A 176 -1.15 -7.80 -17.08
C GLU A 176 -0.06 -7.38 -16.08
N PHE A 177 -0.43 -6.97 -14.87
CA PHE A 177 0.52 -6.69 -13.79
C PHE A 177 1.44 -7.89 -13.54
N ALA A 178 0.86 -9.10 -13.38
CA ALA A 178 1.60 -10.31 -13.12
C ALA A 178 2.60 -10.64 -14.23
N GLN A 179 2.18 -10.51 -15.48
CA GLN A 179 3.05 -10.73 -16.64
C GLN A 179 4.18 -9.68 -16.72
N GLN A 180 3.86 -8.39 -16.46
CA GLN A 180 4.82 -7.30 -16.55
C GLN A 180 5.87 -7.33 -15.44
N LEU A 181 5.48 -7.77 -14.25
CA LEU A 181 6.34 -7.75 -13.08
C LEU A 181 6.74 -9.15 -12.58
N ASP A 182 6.42 -10.21 -13.32
CA ASP A 182 6.79 -11.58 -13.04
C ASP A 182 6.33 -12.06 -11.65
N TYR A 183 5.02 -11.98 -11.38
CA TYR A 183 4.39 -12.49 -10.17
C TYR A 183 3.47 -13.68 -10.45
N GLU A 184 3.52 -14.70 -9.61
CA GLU A 184 2.47 -15.72 -9.52
C GLU A 184 1.22 -15.11 -8.88
N LEU A 185 0.03 -15.40 -9.43
CA LEU A 185 -1.23 -14.88 -8.89
C LEU A 185 -1.88 -15.87 -7.94
N MET A 186 -2.27 -15.40 -6.77
CA MET A 186 -3.13 -16.10 -5.83
C MET A 186 -4.42 -15.28 -5.63
N THR A 187 -5.47 -15.63 -6.36
CA THR A 187 -6.76 -14.92 -6.32
C THR A 187 -7.79 -15.67 -5.46
N PHE A 188 -8.61 -14.90 -4.75
CA PHE A 188 -9.68 -15.44 -3.90
C PHE A 188 -10.80 -14.41 -3.72
N GLU A 189 -12.03 -14.85 -3.59
CA GLU A 189 -13.14 -13.97 -3.25
C GLU A 189 -13.15 -13.68 -1.74
N ALA A 190 -13.30 -12.41 -1.36
CA ALA A 190 -13.38 -11.98 0.01
C ALA A 190 -14.62 -11.11 0.26
N LEU A 191 -15.39 -11.45 1.29
CA LEU A 191 -16.57 -10.70 1.72
C LEU A 191 -16.38 -10.14 3.13
N ASP A 192 -16.99 -9.00 3.40
CA ASP A 192 -17.07 -8.40 4.74
C ASP A 192 -18.20 -9.06 5.57
N GLY A 193 -18.33 -8.65 6.84
CA GLY A 193 -19.40 -9.15 7.73
C GLY A 193 -20.82 -8.88 7.26
N ALA A 194 -21.02 -7.97 6.29
CA ALA A 194 -22.29 -7.66 5.65
C ALA A 194 -22.46 -8.35 4.28
N GLN A 195 -21.62 -9.33 3.96
CA GLN A 195 -21.61 -10.07 2.70
C GLN A 195 -21.39 -9.20 1.46
N ARG A 196 -20.64 -8.10 1.60
CA ARG A 196 -20.22 -7.25 0.48
C ARG A 196 -18.77 -7.60 0.11
N ALA A 197 -18.44 -7.53 -1.18
CA ALA A 197 -17.06 -7.71 -1.63
C ALA A 197 -16.13 -6.70 -0.94
N VAL A 198 -15.01 -7.21 -0.38
CA VAL A 198 -13.98 -6.33 0.18
C VAL A 198 -13.28 -5.60 -0.95
N TYR A 199 -13.26 -4.29 -0.88
CA TYR A 199 -12.80 -3.43 -1.98
C TYR A 199 -11.29 -3.52 -2.25
N HIS A 200 -10.47 -3.77 -1.23
CA HIS A 200 -9.02 -3.91 -1.33
C HIS A 200 -8.49 -5.10 -0.54
N THR A 201 -7.57 -5.83 -1.12
CA THR A 201 -6.95 -7.02 -0.50
C THR A 201 -6.16 -6.68 0.76
N ASN A 202 -5.55 -5.50 0.83
CA ASN A 202 -4.78 -5.04 1.99
C ASN A 202 -5.63 -4.73 3.25
N VAL A 203 -6.95 -4.84 3.16
CA VAL A 203 -7.85 -4.85 4.33
C VAL A 203 -7.98 -6.28 4.88
N VAL A 204 -7.96 -7.27 3.98
CA VAL A 204 -8.11 -8.71 4.31
C VAL A 204 -6.84 -9.29 4.89
N MET A 205 -5.66 -8.88 4.34
CA MET A 205 -4.39 -9.50 4.68
C MET A 205 -3.19 -8.57 4.54
N ALA A 206 -2.11 -8.93 5.22
CA ALA A 206 -0.78 -8.36 5.08
C ALA A 206 0.28 -9.45 5.13
N ILE A 207 1.44 -9.22 4.49
CA ILE A 207 2.58 -10.15 4.49
C ILE A 207 3.83 -9.40 4.93
N GLY A 208 4.50 -9.94 5.95
CA GLY A 208 5.85 -9.56 6.39
C GLY A 208 6.88 -10.60 5.95
N ALA A 209 8.13 -10.45 6.38
CA ALA A 209 9.21 -11.37 6.01
C ALA A 209 9.02 -12.82 6.56
N GLY A 210 8.36 -12.96 7.70
CA GLY A 210 8.16 -14.29 8.33
C GLY A 210 6.75 -14.51 8.88
N PHE A 211 5.82 -13.60 8.63
CA PHE A 211 4.44 -13.73 9.05
C PHE A 211 3.46 -13.25 7.98
N ALA A 212 2.22 -13.70 8.09
CA ALA A 212 1.11 -13.17 7.34
C ALA A 212 -0.09 -12.96 8.27
N VAL A 213 -0.71 -11.79 8.22
CA VAL A 213 -2.02 -11.55 8.83
C VAL A 213 -3.07 -11.85 7.78
N VAL A 214 -4.09 -12.64 8.10
CA VAL A 214 -5.16 -13.01 7.15
C VAL A 214 -6.49 -13.09 7.88
N CYS A 215 -7.55 -12.52 7.32
CA CYS A 215 -8.92 -12.79 7.74
C CYS A 215 -9.45 -14.01 6.98
N GLY A 216 -9.21 -15.22 7.52
CA GLY A 216 -9.63 -16.45 6.86
C GLY A 216 -11.14 -16.56 6.68
N ASP A 217 -11.92 -16.03 7.61
CA ASP A 217 -13.40 -16.04 7.53
C ASP A 217 -13.96 -15.14 6.43
N SER A 218 -13.20 -14.17 5.92
CA SER A 218 -13.60 -13.34 4.78
C SER A 218 -13.51 -14.10 3.46
N ILE A 219 -12.65 -15.15 3.36
CA ILE A 219 -12.46 -15.95 2.15
C ILE A 219 -13.57 -17.00 2.10
N VAL A 220 -14.62 -16.72 1.30
CA VAL A 220 -15.86 -17.50 1.33
C VAL A 220 -15.72 -18.89 0.74
N ASN A 221 -14.88 -19.07 -0.29
CA ASN A 221 -14.62 -20.37 -0.86
C ASN A 221 -13.60 -21.14 0.00
N ALA A 222 -14.00 -22.29 0.54
CA ALA A 222 -13.15 -23.10 1.44
C ALA A 222 -11.89 -23.63 0.75
N GLU A 223 -11.95 -23.94 -0.54
CA GLU A 223 -10.79 -24.41 -1.32
C GLU A 223 -9.79 -23.26 -1.54
N HIS A 224 -10.28 -22.07 -1.90
CA HIS A 224 -9.44 -20.87 -2.03
C HIS A 224 -8.78 -20.53 -0.68
N ARG A 225 -9.55 -20.55 0.42
CA ARG A 225 -9.00 -20.33 1.77
C ARG A 225 -7.90 -21.33 2.09
N ALA A 226 -8.15 -22.63 1.86
CA ALA A 226 -7.15 -23.66 2.09
C ALA A 226 -5.89 -23.45 1.23
N ALA A 227 -6.04 -23.07 -0.05
CA ALA A 227 -4.94 -22.78 -0.96
C ALA A 227 -4.10 -21.58 -0.51
N VAL A 228 -4.74 -20.47 -0.11
CA VAL A 228 -4.05 -19.28 0.44
C VAL A 228 -3.24 -19.66 1.68
N PHE A 229 -3.85 -20.35 2.64
CA PHE A 229 -3.16 -20.76 3.86
C PHE A 229 -2.03 -21.77 3.60
N ALA A 230 -2.21 -22.71 2.65
CA ALA A 230 -1.18 -23.66 2.25
C ALA A 230 0.00 -22.94 1.58
N LYS A 231 -0.25 -21.97 0.68
CA LYS A 231 0.78 -21.19 0.02
C LYS A 231 1.60 -20.38 1.02
N LEU A 232 0.94 -19.66 1.95
CA LEU A 232 1.61 -18.88 2.99
C LEU A 232 2.50 -19.75 3.88
N ARG A 233 2.05 -20.96 4.27
CA ARG A 233 2.88 -21.91 5.03
C ARG A 233 4.05 -22.43 4.22
N ALA A 234 3.84 -22.73 2.95
CA ALA A 234 4.89 -23.23 2.04
C ALA A 234 5.98 -22.18 1.79
N THR A 235 5.63 -20.88 1.85
CA THR A 235 6.58 -19.76 1.81
C THR A 235 7.12 -19.34 3.18
N GLY A 236 6.89 -20.16 4.24
CA GLY A 236 7.52 -19.99 5.55
C GLY A 236 6.84 -18.98 6.49
N HIS A 237 5.64 -18.49 6.17
CA HIS A 237 4.96 -17.50 7.00
C HIS A 237 4.22 -18.10 8.19
N ASN A 238 4.42 -17.53 9.37
CA ASN A 238 3.57 -17.75 10.54
C ASN A 238 2.24 -16.99 10.36
N ILE A 239 1.12 -17.69 10.39
CA ILE A 239 -0.18 -17.09 10.09
C ILE A 239 -0.83 -16.53 11.37
N VAL A 240 -1.16 -15.24 11.32
CA VAL A 240 -2.02 -14.55 12.27
C VAL A 240 -3.42 -14.49 11.67
N ASP A 241 -4.26 -15.47 12.00
CA ASP A 241 -5.66 -15.49 11.55
C ASP A 241 -6.48 -14.51 12.38
N ILE A 242 -7.12 -13.52 11.71
CA ILE A 242 -7.94 -12.50 12.34
C ILE A 242 -9.42 -12.70 11.98
N SER A 243 -10.30 -12.29 12.89
CA SER A 243 -11.76 -12.35 12.67
C SER A 243 -12.25 -11.23 11.74
N LEU A 244 -13.47 -11.37 11.20
CA LEU A 244 -14.18 -10.32 10.45
C LEU A 244 -14.29 -9.01 11.25
N ARG A 245 -14.51 -9.09 12.58
CA ARG A 245 -14.51 -7.90 13.44
C ARG A 245 -13.15 -7.22 13.44
N GLN A 246 -12.07 -7.96 13.66
CA GLN A 246 -10.71 -7.43 13.66
C GLN A 246 -10.32 -6.85 12.28
N MET A 247 -10.80 -7.46 11.20
CA MET A 247 -10.67 -6.90 9.85
C MET A 247 -11.38 -5.54 9.75
N GLY A 248 -12.57 -5.42 10.34
CA GLY A 248 -13.31 -4.15 10.46
C GLY A 248 -12.56 -3.08 11.28
N ASP A 249 -11.75 -3.51 12.23
CA ASP A 249 -10.86 -2.68 13.04
C ASP A 249 -9.45 -2.52 12.41
N PHE A 250 -9.29 -2.78 11.11
CA PHE A 250 -8.06 -2.64 10.32
C PHE A 250 -6.88 -3.52 10.76
N ALA A 251 -7.10 -4.64 11.50
CA ALA A 251 -6.02 -5.53 11.93
C ALA A 251 -5.28 -6.22 10.76
N GLY A 252 -5.91 -6.33 9.58
CA GLY A 252 -5.27 -6.76 8.33
C GLY A 252 -4.48 -5.67 7.62
N ASN A 253 -4.65 -4.40 8.02
CA ASN A 253 -4.05 -3.25 7.33
C ASN A 253 -2.78 -2.78 8.03
N VAL A 254 -1.79 -3.67 8.09
CA VAL A 254 -0.48 -3.45 8.72
C VAL A 254 0.64 -3.57 7.71
N LEU A 255 1.81 -3.00 8.00
CA LEU A 255 2.98 -3.05 7.13
C LEU A 255 4.25 -3.27 7.92
N GLU A 256 5.00 -4.34 7.59
CA GLU A 256 6.35 -4.51 8.09
C GLU A 256 7.33 -3.66 7.28
N LEU A 257 8.21 -2.94 7.97
CA LEU A 257 9.29 -2.14 7.42
C LEU A 257 10.62 -2.56 8.04
N ALA A 258 11.70 -2.43 7.28
CA ALA A 258 13.05 -2.88 7.69
C ALA A 258 14.06 -1.72 7.66
N PRO A 259 13.94 -0.70 8.53
CA PRO A 259 14.99 0.29 8.70
C PRO A 259 16.26 -0.33 9.33
N GLU A 260 17.39 0.38 9.26
CA GLU A 260 18.68 -0.10 9.81
C GLU A 260 18.61 -0.41 11.32
N LYS A 261 17.70 0.19 12.07
CA LYS A 261 17.54 0.00 13.51
C LYS A 261 16.84 -1.30 13.92
N GLY A 262 16.33 -2.06 12.96
CA GLY A 262 15.57 -3.30 13.18
C GLY A 262 14.16 -3.20 12.58
N ASN A 263 13.55 -4.35 12.33
CA ASN A 263 12.22 -4.42 11.71
C ASN A 263 11.15 -3.87 12.65
N LEU A 264 10.15 -3.24 12.06
CA LEU A 264 8.96 -2.77 12.75
C LEU A 264 7.69 -3.11 11.95
N ILE A 265 6.57 -3.22 12.65
CA ILE A 265 5.24 -3.33 12.04
C ILE A 265 4.47 -2.05 12.35
N ALA A 266 4.19 -1.28 11.30
CA ALA A 266 3.36 -0.08 11.38
C ALA A 266 1.88 -0.47 11.34
N LEU A 267 1.10 0.02 12.31
CA LEU A 267 -0.34 -0.25 12.42
C LEU A 267 -1.04 0.90 13.16
N SER A 268 -2.37 0.93 13.10
CA SER A 268 -3.13 1.88 13.91
C SER A 268 -3.34 1.38 15.35
N THR A 269 -3.64 2.31 16.27
CA THR A 269 -4.03 1.92 17.64
C THR A 269 -5.32 1.12 17.65
N THR A 270 -6.26 1.39 16.74
CA THR A 270 -7.50 0.62 16.55
C THR A 270 -7.17 -0.82 16.20
N ALA A 271 -6.31 -1.04 15.21
CA ALA A 271 -5.83 -2.36 14.83
C ALA A 271 -5.16 -3.08 16.00
N LEU A 272 -4.21 -2.42 16.68
CA LEU A 272 -3.48 -3.00 17.82
C LEU A 272 -4.41 -3.42 18.96
N GLN A 273 -5.40 -2.58 19.31
CA GLN A 273 -6.35 -2.85 20.39
C GLN A 273 -7.31 -4.01 20.06
N SER A 274 -7.58 -4.27 18.78
CA SER A 274 -8.42 -5.37 18.34
C SER A 274 -7.74 -6.74 18.44
N LEU A 275 -6.40 -6.78 18.42
CA LEU A 275 -5.63 -8.01 18.46
C LEU A 275 -5.73 -8.71 19.82
N THR A 276 -5.88 -10.03 19.79
CA THR A 276 -5.76 -10.85 20.99
C THR A 276 -4.30 -10.86 21.51
N PRO A 277 -4.07 -11.14 22.80
CA PRO A 277 -2.71 -11.23 23.34
C PRO A 277 -1.82 -12.25 22.59
N THR A 278 -2.41 -13.32 22.04
CA THR A 278 -1.67 -14.34 21.31
C THR A 278 -1.26 -13.84 19.91
N GLN A 279 -2.18 -13.19 19.19
CA GLN A 279 -1.88 -12.57 17.88
C GLN A 279 -0.82 -11.49 18.03
N ARG A 280 -0.96 -10.63 19.06
CA ARG A 280 -0.01 -9.58 19.34
C ARG A 280 1.39 -10.14 19.63
N ARG A 281 1.53 -11.13 20.54
CA ARG A 281 2.83 -11.77 20.81
C ARG A 281 3.46 -12.41 19.58
N LEU A 282 2.64 -12.98 18.68
CA LEU A 282 3.16 -13.55 17.44
C LEU A 282 3.76 -12.45 16.55
N LEU A 283 3.10 -11.31 16.37
CA LEU A 283 3.65 -10.17 15.62
C LEU A 283 4.91 -9.60 16.30
N GLU A 284 4.88 -9.42 17.62
CA GLU A 284 6.03 -8.94 18.43
C GLU A 284 7.25 -9.88 18.37
N SER A 285 7.05 -11.17 18.06
CA SER A 285 8.17 -12.11 17.85
C SER A 285 8.90 -11.89 16.52
N HIS A 286 8.31 -11.13 15.58
CA HIS A 286 8.90 -10.81 14.27
C HIS A 286 9.49 -9.39 14.23
N ALA A 287 8.81 -8.41 14.83
CA ALA A 287 9.21 -7.01 14.73
C ALA A 287 8.58 -6.15 15.83
N ASP A 288 9.16 -4.99 16.11
CA ASP A 288 8.59 -4.00 17.03
C ASP A 288 7.28 -3.42 16.50
N LEU A 289 6.25 -3.29 17.35
CA LEU A 289 4.97 -2.71 16.94
C LEU A 289 5.00 -1.18 17.10
N VAL A 290 4.83 -0.46 16.00
CA VAL A 290 4.70 1.00 15.97
C VAL A 290 3.25 1.38 15.69
N ALA A 291 2.49 1.63 16.76
CA ALA A 291 1.08 1.95 16.69
C ALA A 291 0.82 3.46 16.80
N VAL A 292 0.00 3.99 15.89
CA VAL A 292 -0.36 5.41 15.84
C VAL A 292 -1.88 5.57 15.79
N SER A 293 -2.41 6.56 16.50
CA SER A 293 -3.85 6.87 16.51
C SER A 293 -4.21 7.70 15.28
N ILE A 294 -5.09 7.16 14.42
CA ILE A 294 -5.54 7.80 13.18
C ILE A 294 -7.08 7.67 12.99
N PRO A 295 -7.90 7.90 14.03
CA PRO A 295 -9.33 7.61 13.97
C PRO A 295 -10.09 8.42 12.91
N ASN A 296 -9.67 9.66 12.61
CA ASN A 296 -10.32 10.46 11.59
C ASN A 296 -9.99 9.94 10.18
N ILE A 297 -8.73 9.51 9.96
CA ILE A 297 -8.31 8.92 8.69
C ILE A 297 -9.06 7.60 8.46
N GLU A 298 -9.13 6.73 9.46
CA GLU A 298 -9.89 5.47 9.39
C GLU A 298 -11.37 5.72 9.11
N HIS A 299 -11.99 6.65 9.85
CA HIS A 299 -13.43 6.89 9.75
C HIS A 299 -13.86 7.51 8.43
N PHE A 300 -13.16 8.55 7.96
CA PHE A 300 -13.56 9.30 6.76
C PHE A 300 -12.90 8.79 5.49
N GLY A 301 -11.66 8.30 5.57
CA GLY A 301 -10.93 7.73 4.45
C GLY A 301 -11.25 6.25 4.21
N GLY A 302 -11.66 5.54 5.27
CA GLY A 302 -11.93 4.10 5.21
C GLY A 302 -10.68 3.28 4.90
N GLY A 303 -9.50 3.74 5.32
CA GLY A 303 -8.21 3.06 5.18
C GLY A 303 -7.36 3.23 6.43
N GLY A 304 -6.56 2.22 6.78
CA GLY A 304 -5.64 2.25 7.92
C GLY A 304 -4.23 2.70 7.54
N VAL A 305 -3.28 2.47 8.45
CA VAL A 305 -1.87 2.89 8.30
C VAL A 305 -1.22 2.36 7.02
N ARG A 306 -1.44 1.08 6.67
CA ARG A 306 -0.87 0.47 5.44
C ARG A 306 -1.25 1.26 4.19
N CYS A 307 -2.48 1.76 4.11
CA CYS A 307 -2.98 2.49 2.95
C CYS A 307 -2.26 3.83 2.75
N MET A 308 -1.73 4.43 3.82
CA MET A 308 -1.02 5.71 3.77
C MET A 308 0.44 5.57 3.29
N LEU A 309 0.95 4.36 3.14
CA LEU A 309 2.36 4.06 2.90
C LEU A 309 2.57 3.40 1.54
N ALA A 310 3.25 4.09 0.62
CA ALA A 310 3.79 3.48 -0.58
C ALA A 310 5.26 3.10 -0.34
N GLU A 311 5.54 1.81 -0.31
CA GLU A 311 6.88 1.26 -0.07
C GLU A 311 7.84 1.63 -1.20
N ILE A 312 9.06 2.05 -0.87
CA ILE A 312 10.08 2.40 -1.86
C ILE A 312 11.18 1.34 -1.83
N HIS A 313 11.11 0.41 -2.77
CA HIS A 313 12.10 -0.63 -3.00
C HIS A 313 13.15 -0.24 -4.06
N LEU A 314 13.02 0.92 -4.69
CA LEU A 314 13.95 1.36 -5.74
C LEU A 314 15.40 1.29 -5.28
N PRO A 315 16.32 0.78 -6.14
CA PRO A 315 17.74 0.78 -5.86
C PRO A 315 18.31 2.20 -5.86
N LYS A 316 19.23 2.50 -4.94
CA LYS A 316 19.95 3.78 -4.98
C LYS A 316 20.90 3.84 -6.18
N ARG A 317 21.10 5.03 -6.73
CA ARG A 317 22.11 5.26 -7.76
C ARG A 317 23.49 5.00 -7.15
N ALA A 318 24.36 4.30 -7.89
CA ALA A 318 25.76 4.19 -7.48
C ALA A 318 26.34 5.61 -7.32
N ARG A 319 26.98 5.90 -6.19
CA ARG A 319 27.74 7.14 -6.02
C ARG A 319 28.89 7.14 -7.02
N VAL A 320 28.78 7.96 -8.06
CA VAL A 320 29.93 8.27 -8.93
C VAL A 320 30.72 9.35 -8.21
N PRO A 321 31.96 9.06 -7.75
CA PRO A 321 32.80 10.10 -7.16
C PRO A 321 33.04 11.19 -8.21
N GLY A 322 32.50 12.41 -8.00
CA GLY A 322 32.83 13.59 -8.79
C GLY A 322 31.86 14.07 -9.87
N SER A 323 30.66 13.53 -10.05
CA SER A 323 29.69 14.09 -11.02
C SER A 323 28.62 14.94 -10.37
N ARG A 324 28.58 16.25 -10.72
CA ARG A 324 27.37 17.08 -10.55
C ARG A 324 26.27 16.53 -11.44
N ALA A 325 25.09 16.29 -10.85
CA ALA A 325 23.93 15.74 -11.55
C ALA A 325 23.53 16.57 -12.78
N ALA A 326 23.57 15.95 -13.96
CA ALA A 326 22.85 16.46 -15.12
C ALA A 326 21.48 15.78 -15.17
N LEU A 327 20.42 16.56 -14.98
CA LEU A 327 19.04 16.13 -15.26
C LEU A 327 18.86 16.02 -16.78
N GLY A 328 18.69 14.78 -17.27
CA GLY A 328 18.24 14.52 -18.64
C GLY A 328 16.78 14.06 -18.61
N ALA A 329 15.93 14.77 -19.32
CA ALA A 329 14.50 14.60 -19.41
C ALA A 329 14.09 13.17 -19.79
N LEU A 330 13.15 12.59 -19.03
CA LEU A 330 12.34 11.44 -19.43
C LEU A 330 11.36 11.91 -20.51
N LYS A 331 11.74 11.80 -21.78
CA LYS A 331 10.79 11.91 -22.89
C LYS A 331 10.36 10.49 -23.27
N SER A 332 9.07 10.23 -23.12
CA SER A 332 8.42 9.06 -23.71
C SER A 332 8.57 9.08 -25.23
N PRO A 333 8.84 7.96 -25.90
CA PRO A 333 8.61 7.86 -27.33
C PRO A 333 7.12 7.70 -27.57
N VAL A 334 6.49 8.76 -28.08
CA VAL A 334 5.19 8.68 -28.75
C VAL A 334 5.44 8.12 -30.15
N SER A 335 4.85 6.99 -30.45
CA SER A 335 4.49 6.55 -31.79
C SER A 335 3.39 5.49 -31.71
#